data_7d213bdcf0cffe25205fd770d419cc2b
#
_entry.id   7d213bdcf0cffe25205fd770d419cc2b
#
_cell.length_a   1.000
_cell.length_b   1.000
_cell.length_c   1.000
_cell.angle_alpha   90.00
_cell.angle_beta   90.00
_cell.angle_gamma   90.00
#
_symmetry.space_group_name_H-M   'P 1'
#
loop_
_entity.id
_entity.type
_entity.pdbx_description
1 polymer ?
#
loop_
_entity_poly.entity_id
_entity_poly.type
_entity_poly.pdbx_seq_one_letter_code
_entity_poly.pdbx_strand_id
1 'polypeptide(L)'
;MKKIAFALAAVLLLTLCLTGCGGKEALTLNVYNWGEYISDGSEGSFDTVKEFEKWYKETYGQKVNVNYTTYASNEDMYNKISSGAVSYDVIIPSDYMIARMVNEGLLQPLNFDNIPNYKNIDSNFKGLYYDADNLYSVPYAYGIVGVIYDANVVDEADAKDWDLMWNSKYSGRIVQFNNSRD
;
A
#
# COMPACT_ATOMS: atom_id res chain seq x y z
N MET A 1 27.60 -53.17 -30.35
CA MET A 1 26.82 -53.02 -29.13
C MET A 1 27.45 -52.06 -28.12
N LYS A 2 28.74 -52.22 -27.75
CA LYS A 2 29.37 -51.32 -26.74
C LYS A 2 29.43 -49.84 -27.16
N LYS A 3 29.61 -49.51 -28.44
CA LYS A 3 29.63 -48.08 -28.95
C LYS A 3 28.25 -47.43 -28.93
N ILE A 4 27.14 -48.19 -29.11
CA ILE A 4 25.77 -47.69 -29.05
C ILE A 4 25.36 -47.46 -27.61
N ALA A 5 25.76 -48.30 -26.66
CA ALA A 5 25.52 -48.10 -25.22
C ALA A 5 26.21 -46.85 -24.68
N PHE A 6 27.43 -46.55 -25.16
CA PHE A 6 28.18 -45.36 -24.77
C PHE A 6 27.53 -44.07 -25.31
N ALA A 7 27.01 -44.09 -26.57
CA ALA A 7 26.30 -42.99 -27.15
C ALA A 7 24.97 -42.71 -26.43
N LEU A 8 24.21 -43.74 -26.08
CA LEU A 8 22.97 -43.62 -25.31
C LEU A 8 23.21 -43.08 -23.90
N ALA A 9 24.29 -43.53 -23.21
CA ALA A 9 24.64 -43.00 -21.89
C ALA A 9 25.08 -41.53 -21.93
N ALA A 10 25.79 -41.09 -22.99
CA ALA A 10 26.19 -39.73 -23.16
C ALA A 10 24.99 -38.80 -23.45
N VAL A 11 24.00 -39.25 -24.23
CA VAL A 11 22.74 -38.53 -24.49
C VAL A 11 21.90 -38.43 -23.23
N LEU A 12 21.83 -39.50 -22.39
CA LEU A 12 21.11 -39.45 -21.11
C LEU A 12 21.78 -38.49 -20.11
N LEU A 13 23.10 -38.41 -20.08
CA LEU A 13 23.84 -37.45 -19.23
C LEU A 13 23.64 -36.02 -19.71
N LEU A 14 23.57 -35.76 -21.01
CA LEU A 14 23.29 -34.39 -21.55
C LEU A 14 21.86 -33.93 -21.23
N THR A 15 20.87 -34.83 -21.22
CA THR A 15 19.50 -34.47 -20.87
C THR A 15 19.32 -34.17 -19.38
N LEU A 16 20.13 -34.75 -18.49
CA LEU A 16 20.12 -34.40 -17.07
C LEU A 16 20.73 -33.05 -16.74
N CYS A 17 21.59 -32.50 -17.61
CA CYS A 17 22.15 -31.15 -17.43
C CYS A 17 21.21 -30.03 -17.86
N LEU A 18 20.13 -30.32 -18.59
CA LEU A 18 19.18 -29.30 -19.07
C LEU A 18 18.01 -29.04 -18.10
N THR A 19 17.88 -29.78 -17.02
CA THR A 19 16.81 -29.60 -16.02
C THR A 19 17.19 -28.72 -14.83
N GLY A 20 18.35 -28.03 -14.89
CA GLY A 20 18.95 -27.35 -13.76
C GLY A 20 18.83 -25.83 -13.70
N CYS A 21 18.00 -25.18 -14.51
CA CYS A 21 17.75 -23.72 -14.43
C CYS A 21 16.28 -23.39 -14.28
N GLY A 22 15.60 -24.06 -13.36
CA GLY A 22 14.28 -23.63 -12.87
C GLY A 22 14.47 -22.45 -11.91
N GLY A 23 14.68 -21.22 -12.43
CA GLY A 23 14.55 -20.04 -11.59
C GLY A 23 13.15 -20.03 -10.98
N LYS A 24 13.05 -19.69 -9.69
CA LYS A 24 11.74 -19.51 -9.05
C LYS A 24 10.90 -18.58 -9.91
N GLU A 25 9.64 -18.95 -10.15
CA GLU A 25 8.68 -18.09 -10.83
C GLU A 25 8.57 -16.75 -10.10
N ALA A 26 8.41 -15.66 -10.87
CA ALA A 26 8.25 -14.34 -10.29
C ALA A 26 6.92 -14.26 -9.52
N LEU A 27 6.97 -13.75 -8.30
CA LEU A 27 5.76 -13.43 -7.54
C LEU A 27 5.10 -12.17 -8.09
N THR A 28 3.80 -12.05 -7.93
CA THR A 28 3.07 -10.80 -8.16
C THR A 28 2.54 -10.31 -6.81
N LEU A 29 2.78 -9.03 -6.51
CA LEU A 29 2.25 -8.34 -5.35
C LEU A 29 1.31 -7.23 -5.83
N ASN A 30 0.02 -7.36 -5.53
CA ASN A 30 -1.00 -6.39 -5.90
C ASN A 30 -1.18 -5.39 -4.77
N VAL A 31 -0.82 -4.13 -5.01
CA VAL A 31 -0.92 -3.04 -4.04
C VAL A 31 -1.95 -2.02 -4.51
N TYR A 32 -2.82 -1.57 -3.60
CA TYR A 32 -3.86 -0.59 -3.87
C TYR A 32 -3.78 0.54 -2.85
N ASN A 33 -3.42 1.72 -3.31
CA ASN A 33 -3.12 2.88 -2.46
C ASN A 33 -3.81 4.14 -2.99
N TRP A 34 -3.74 5.21 -2.22
CA TRP A 34 -4.06 6.56 -2.67
C TRP A 34 -3.11 7.00 -3.77
N GLY A 35 -3.58 7.90 -4.64
CA GLY A 35 -2.69 8.63 -5.54
C GLY A 35 -1.66 9.45 -4.74
N GLU A 36 -0.44 9.57 -5.27
CA GLU A 36 0.64 10.40 -4.70
C GLU A 36 1.06 10.07 -3.25
N TYR A 37 0.73 8.86 -2.79
CA TYR A 37 1.08 8.39 -1.44
C TYR A 37 2.36 7.55 -1.38
N ILE A 38 3.15 7.56 -2.45
CA ILE A 38 4.42 6.83 -2.56
C ILE A 38 5.38 7.62 -3.43
N SER A 39 6.67 7.57 -3.13
CA SER A 39 7.72 8.09 -4.02
C SER A 39 7.87 7.14 -5.21
N ASP A 40 7.78 7.67 -6.42
CA ASP A 40 7.73 6.93 -7.68
C ASP A 40 8.96 7.16 -8.59
N GLY A 41 9.97 7.86 -8.10
CA GLY A 41 11.17 8.23 -8.84
C GLY A 41 11.04 9.51 -9.67
N SER A 42 9.88 10.17 -9.67
CA SER A 42 9.71 11.46 -10.31
C SER A 42 10.51 12.55 -9.61
N GLU A 43 10.93 13.57 -10.37
CA GLU A 43 11.67 14.73 -9.86
C GLU A 43 12.93 14.38 -9.02
N GLY A 44 13.53 13.20 -9.27
CA GLY A 44 14.67 12.71 -8.51
C GLY A 44 14.34 12.12 -7.16
N SER A 45 13.08 11.84 -6.88
CA SER A 45 12.64 11.12 -5.69
C SER A 45 13.04 9.65 -5.73
N PHE A 46 12.96 8.98 -4.60
CA PHE A 46 13.21 7.55 -4.48
C PHE A 46 12.06 6.74 -5.13
N ASP A 47 12.39 5.80 -6.02
CA ASP A 47 11.40 4.89 -6.62
C ASP A 47 11.19 3.69 -5.69
N THR A 48 10.19 3.80 -4.82
CA THR A 48 9.91 2.80 -3.77
C THR A 48 9.59 1.43 -4.34
N VAL A 49 8.79 1.35 -5.40
CA VAL A 49 8.41 0.07 -6.01
C VAL A 49 9.62 -0.63 -6.60
N LYS A 50 10.40 0.08 -7.41
CA LYS A 50 11.58 -0.46 -8.07
C LYS A 50 12.65 -0.91 -7.07
N GLU A 51 12.89 -0.11 -6.05
CA GLU A 51 13.88 -0.46 -5.02
C GLU A 51 13.39 -1.61 -4.13
N PHE A 52 12.10 -1.73 -3.87
CA PHE A 52 11.52 -2.90 -3.20
C PHE A 52 11.71 -4.18 -4.03
N GLU A 53 11.40 -4.16 -5.32
CA GLU A 53 11.57 -5.31 -6.21
C GLU A 53 13.04 -5.77 -6.27
N LYS A 54 13.96 -4.82 -6.33
CA LYS A 54 15.41 -5.06 -6.30
C LYS A 54 15.84 -5.67 -4.96
N TRP A 55 15.45 -5.04 -3.85
CA TRP A 55 15.76 -5.51 -2.50
C TRP A 55 15.22 -6.92 -2.27
N TYR A 56 13.98 -7.19 -2.68
CA TYR A 56 13.36 -8.51 -2.52
C TYR A 56 14.14 -9.59 -3.27
N LYS A 57 14.53 -9.30 -4.51
CA LYS A 57 15.34 -10.21 -5.32
C LYS A 57 16.72 -10.47 -4.71
N GLU A 58 17.39 -9.43 -4.21
CA GLU A 58 18.70 -9.55 -3.57
C GLU A 58 18.63 -10.34 -2.25
N THR A 59 17.56 -10.15 -1.47
CA THR A 59 17.39 -10.76 -0.17
C THR A 59 16.92 -12.23 -0.25
N TYR A 60 15.97 -12.52 -1.14
CA TYR A 60 15.33 -13.83 -1.20
C TYR A 60 15.66 -14.65 -2.45
N GLY A 61 16.44 -14.10 -3.37
CA GLY A 61 16.83 -14.78 -4.62
C GLY A 61 15.65 -15.05 -5.56
N GLN A 62 14.51 -14.39 -5.36
CA GLN A 62 13.28 -14.55 -6.15
C GLN A 62 12.81 -13.18 -6.63
N LYS A 63 12.34 -13.10 -7.88
CA LYS A 63 11.73 -11.88 -8.39
C LYS A 63 10.34 -11.69 -7.80
N VAL A 64 9.98 -10.44 -7.53
CA VAL A 64 8.62 -9.98 -7.30
C VAL A 64 8.31 -8.88 -8.32
N ASN A 65 7.11 -8.87 -8.86
CA ASN A 65 6.57 -7.81 -9.69
C ASN A 65 5.46 -7.13 -8.89
N VAL A 66 5.60 -5.85 -8.59
CA VAL A 66 4.61 -5.08 -7.86
C VAL A 66 3.62 -4.46 -8.85
N ASN A 67 2.38 -4.92 -8.80
CA ASN A 67 1.27 -4.32 -9.53
C ASN A 67 0.65 -3.22 -8.64
N TYR A 68 1.20 -2.01 -8.75
CA TYR A 68 0.76 -0.87 -7.95
C TYR A 68 -0.35 -0.11 -8.67
N THR A 69 -1.50 0.01 -8.02
CA THR A 69 -2.66 0.72 -8.53
C THR A 69 -3.17 1.72 -7.51
N THR A 70 -3.89 2.75 -7.96
CA THR A 70 -4.38 3.82 -7.09
C THR A 70 -5.90 3.93 -7.13
N TYR A 71 -6.47 4.53 -6.09
CA TYR A 71 -7.89 4.87 -5.96
C TYR A 71 -8.06 6.33 -5.56
N ALA A 72 -9.25 6.86 -5.84
CA ALA A 72 -9.60 8.25 -5.57
C ALA A 72 -10.33 8.45 -4.23
N SER A 73 -11.00 7.40 -3.73
CA SER A 73 -11.72 7.45 -2.44
C SER A 73 -11.70 6.10 -1.75
N ASN A 74 -11.80 6.10 -0.41
CA ASN A 74 -11.97 4.87 0.37
C ASN A 74 -13.19 4.07 -0.06
N GLU A 75 -14.27 4.75 -0.43
CA GLU A 75 -15.51 4.14 -0.87
C GLU A 75 -15.35 3.39 -2.20
N ASP A 76 -14.63 3.98 -3.17
CA ASP A 76 -14.33 3.32 -4.45
C ASP A 76 -13.48 2.06 -4.23
N MET A 77 -12.45 2.19 -3.40
CA MET A 77 -11.58 1.06 -3.02
C MET A 77 -12.42 -0.04 -2.35
N TYR A 78 -13.20 0.32 -1.34
CA TYR A 78 -14.06 -0.61 -0.59
C TYR A 78 -15.08 -1.31 -1.51
N ASN A 79 -15.81 -0.58 -2.34
CA ASN A 79 -16.80 -1.15 -3.25
C ASN A 79 -16.17 -2.17 -4.20
N LYS A 80 -14.97 -1.88 -4.68
CA LYS A 80 -14.25 -2.77 -5.59
C LYS A 80 -13.82 -4.07 -4.90
N ILE A 81 -13.34 -3.99 -3.66
CA ILE A 81 -12.91 -5.16 -2.89
C ILE A 81 -14.11 -5.97 -2.39
N SER A 82 -15.11 -5.31 -1.81
CA SER A 82 -16.29 -5.97 -1.26
C SER A 82 -17.13 -6.69 -2.29
N SER A 83 -17.07 -6.28 -3.57
CA SER A 83 -17.71 -6.99 -4.67
C SER A 83 -17.11 -8.37 -4.95
N GLY A 84 -15.90 -8.66 -4.44
CA GLY A 84 -15.17 -9.89 -4.73
C GLY A 84 -14.62 -10.00 -6.16
N ALA A 85 -14.76 -8.94 -6.98
CA ALA A 85 -14.30 -8.94 -8.37
C ALA A 85 -12.78 -8.88 -8.51
N VAL A 86 -12.09 -8.39 -7.48
CA VAL A 86 -10.64 -8.21 -7.44
C VAL A 86 -10.10 -8.60 -6.07
N SER A 87 -8.84 -9.03 -6.04
CA SER A 87 -8.09 -9.29 -4.82
C SER A 87 -6.82 -8.47 -4.81
N TYR A 88 -6.50 -7.93 -3.65
CA TYR A 88 -5.26 -7.20 -3.39
C TYR A 88 -4.53 -7.86 -2.23
N ASP A 89 -3.20 -7.81 -2.27
CA ASP A 89 -2.34 -8.32 -1.20
C ASP A 89 -2.10 -7.26 -0.12
N VAL A 90 -2.03 -5.98 -0.54
CA VAL A 90 -1.83 -4.83 0.34
C VAL A 90 -2.75 -3.69 -0.08
N ILE A 91 -3.44 -3.11 0.89
CA ILE A 91 -4.27 -1.90 0.72
C ILE A 91 -3.89 -0.86 1.78
N ILE A 92 -4.00 0.41 1.46
CA ILE A 92 -3.64 1.51 2.38
C ILE A 92 -4.84 2.46 2.57
N PRO A 93 -5.90 2.06 3.26
CA PRO A 93 -7.08 2.89 3.53
C PRO A 93 -6.92 3.78 4.75
N SER A 94 -7.86 4.71 4.91
CA SER A 94 -8.01 5.48 6.15
C SER A 94 -8.53 4.59 7.30
N ASP A 95 -8.31 5.04 8.51
CA ASP A 95 -8.60 4.35 9.77
C ASP A 95 -10.05 3.86 9.88
N TYR A 96 -11.03 4.71 9.60
CA TYR A 96 -12.46 4.33 9.65
C TYR A 96 -12.80 3.19 8.68
N MET A 97 -12.11 3.15 7.54
CA MET A 97 -12.31 2.10 6.56
C MET A 97 -11.65 0.78 6.99
N ILE A 98 -10.50 0.84 7.67
CA ILE A 98 -9.90 -0.33 8.33
C ILE A 98 -10.89 -0.92 9.32
N ALA A 99 -11.46 -0.09 10.23
CA ALA A 99 -12.45 -0.55 11.21
C ALA A 99 -13.64 -1.25 10.56
N ARG A 100 -14.15 -0.67 9.47
CA ARG A 100 -15.25 -1.25 8.71
C ARG A 100 -14.86 -2.60 8.10
N MET A 101 -13.74 -2.67 7.41
CA MET A 101 -13.29 -3.89 6.71
C MET A 101 -12.92 -5.02 7.67
N VAL A 102 -12.39 -4.70 8.86
CA VAL A 102 -12.18 -5.67 9.94
C VAL A 102 -13.51 -6.27 10.40
N ASN A 103 -14.51 -5.42 10.70
CA ASN A 103 -15.83 -5.85 11.14
C ASN A 103 -16.56 -6.71 10.09
N GLU A 104 -16.32 -6.48 8.82
CA GLU A 104 -16.90 -7.24 7.71
C GLU A 104 -16.08 -8.47 7.32
N GLY A 105 -14.95 -8.73 7.98
CA GLY A 105 -14.09 -9.90 7.70
C GLY A 105 -13.37 -9.85 6.35
N LEU A 106 -13.13 -8.64 5.82
CA LEU A 106 -12.47 -8.43 4.53
C LEU A 106 -10.95 -8.36 4.64
N LEU A 107 -10.41 -8.24 5.85
CA LEU A 107 -8.97 -8.20 6.12
C LEU A 107 -8.51 -9.49 6.80
N GLN A 108 -7.28 -9.88 6.51
CA GLN A 108 -6.63 -11.01 7.18
C GLN A 108 -5.68 -10.50 8.27
N PRO A 109 -5.56 -11.21 9.40
CA PRO A 109 -4.57 -10.88 10.41
C PRO A 109 -3.15 -10.93 9.85
N LEU A 110 -2.33 -9.96 10.26
CA LEU A 110 -0.92 -9.89 9.89
C LEU A 110 -0.09 -10.85 10.74
N ASN A 111 0.93 -11.45 10.13
CA ASN A 111 1.96 -12.15 10.88
C ASN A 111 3.10 -11.17 11.22
N PHE A 112 3.09 -10.65 12.44
CA PHE A 112 4.06 -9.66 12.90
C PHE A 112 5.48 -10.21 13.08
N ASP A 113 5.68 -11.52 13.11
CA ASP A 113 7.03 -12.12 13.06
C ASP A 113 7.74 -11.77 11.75
N ASN A 114 6.96 -11.54 10.69
CA ASN A 114 7.48 -11.10 9.40
C ASN A 114 7.64 -9.58 9.28
N ILE A 115 7.25 -8.82 10.31
CA ILE A 115 7.28 -7.35 10.32
C ILE A 115 8.15 -6.84 11.49
N PRO A 116 9.45 -7.18 11.54
CA PRO A 116 10.31 -6.87 12.69
C PRO A 116 10.47 -5.36 12.94
N ASN A 117 10.25 -4.54 11.92
CA ASN A 117 10.32 -3.08 12.01
C ASN A 117 9.07 -2.45 12.64
N TYR A 118 8.01 -3.22 12.92
CA TYR A 118 6.84 -2.70 13.65
C TYR A 118 7.19 -2.10 15.02
N LYS A 119 8.27 -2.57 15.64
CA LYS A 119 8.81 -2.01 16.87
C LYS A 119 9.18 -0.52 16.77
N ASN A 120 9.47 -0.04 15.56
CA ASN A 120 9.85 1.36 15.30
C ASN A 120 8.63 2.30 15.17
N ILE A 121 7.42 1.76 15.08
CA ILE A 121 6.18 2.56 15.09
C ILE A 121 6.02 3.16 16.48
N ASP A 122 5.75 4.48 16.55
CA ASP A 122 5.48 5.19 17.78
C ASP A 122 4.25 4.58 18.51
N SER A 123 4.33 4.47 19.81
CA SER A 123 3.27 3.90 20.63
C SER A 123 1.93 4.66 20.54
N ASN A 124 1.96 5.96 20.23
CA ASN A 124 0.77 6.77 20.04
C ASN A 124 -0.08 6.34 18.82
N PHE A 125 0.50 5.58 17.90
CA PHE A 125 -0.18 5.06 16.71
C PHE A 125 -0.51 3.57 16.81
N LYS A 126 -0.40 2.97 17.99
CA LYS A 126 -0.71 1.56 18.25
C LYS A 126 -1.95 1.43 19.13
N GLY A 127 -2.70 0.36 18.93
CA GLY A 127 -3.90 0.06 19.75
C GLY A 127 -5.01 1.08 19.58
N LEU A 128 -5.12 1.68 18.40
CA LEU A 128 -6.15 2.67 18.12
C LEU A 128 -7.49 2.00 17.83
N TYR A 129 -8.58 2.77 17.92
CA TYR A 129 -9.96 2.28 17.84
C TYR A 129 -10.28 1.40 16.64
N TYR A 130 -9.58 1.61 15.53
CA TYR A 130 -9.83 0.88 14.29
C TYR A 130 -9.13 -0.51 14.24
N ASP A 131 -8.14 -0.73 15.09
CA ASP A 131 -7.41 -2.01 15.23
C ASP A 131 -6.79 -2.09 16.64
N ALA A 132 -7.66 -2.18 17.65
CA ALA A 132 -7.26 -2.08 19.06
C ALA A 132 -6.23 -3.14 19.49
N ASP A 133 -6.29 -4.31 18.88
CA ASP A 133 -5.39 -5.43 19.18
C ASP A 133 -4.16 -5.45 18.28
N ASN A 134 -4.01 -4.47 17.36
CA ASN A 134 -2.94 -4.39 16.36
C ASN A 134 -2.77 -5.69 15.57
N LEU A 135 -3.86 -6.23 15.05
CA LEU A 135 -3.85 -7.50 14.34
C LEU A 135 -3.86 -7.36 12.81
N TYR A 136 -4.43 -6.28 12.29
CA TYR A 136 -4.78 -6.17 10.87
C TYR A 136 -4.01 -5.08 10.12
N SER A 137 -3.39 -4.14 10.84
CA SER A 137 -2.81 -2.96 10.20
C SER A 137 -1.45 -2.57 10.77
N VAL A 138 -0.70 -1.85 9.92
CA VAL A 138 0.52 -1.13 10.30
C VAL A 138 0.31 0.32 9.91
N PRO A 139 0.47 1.29 10.83
CA PRO A 139 0.38 2.71 10.51
C PRO A 139 1.38 3.10 9.42
N TYR A 140 0.88 3.73 8.37
CA TYR A 140 1.68 4.16 7.22
C TYR A 140 1.99 5.65 7.27
N ALA A 141 0.96 6.47 7.43
CA ALA A 141 1.06 7.92 7.53
C ALA A 141 -0.06 8.46 8.42
N TYR A 142 0.15 9.62 9.00
CA TYR A 142 -0.91 10.39 9.65
C TYR A 142 -0.85 11.83 9.17
N GLY A 143 -1.98 12.52 9.25
CA GLY A 143 -2.08 13.92 8.88
C GLY A 143 -2.93 14.70 9.88
N ILE A 144 -2.84 16.01 9.79
CA ILE A 144 -3.68 16.96 10.53
C ILE A 144 -4.53 17.68 9.49
N VAL A 145 -5.84 17.70 9.72
CA VAL A 145 -6.76 18.47 8.89
C VAL A 145 -6.91 19.87 9.49
N GLY A 146 -6.84 20.89 8.64
CA GLY A 146 -6.97 22.27 9.06
C GLY A 146 -7.50 23.15 7.94
N VAL A 147 -7.84 24.38 8.26
CA VAL A 147 -8.23 25.39 7.29
C VAL A 147 -7.00 26.15 6.82
N ILE A 148 -6.75 26.16 5.51
CA ILE A 148 -5.76 27.01 4.87
C ILE A 148 -6.50 28.23 4.32
N TYR A 149 -6.01 29.42 4.61
CA TYR A 149 -6.64 30.67 4.17
C TYR A 149 -5.62 31.66 3.60
N ASP A 150 -6.08 32.51 2.70
CA ASP A 150 -5.29 33.65 2.19
C ASP A 150 -5.33 34.79 3.21
N ALA A 151 -4.20 35.07 3.85
CA ALA A 151 -4.07 36.13 4.86
C ALA A 151 -4.25 37.56 4.31
N ASN A 152 -4.27 37.75 2.97
CA ASN A 152 -4.60 39.05 2.37
C ASN A 152 -6.11 39.27 2.23
N VAL A 153 -6.91 38.18 2.40
CA VAL A 153 -8.37 38.22 2.19
C VAL A 153 -9.12 37.96 3.49
N VAL A 154 -8.60 37.06 4.31
CA VAL A 154 -9.23 36.62 5.56
C VAL A 154 -8.55 37.30 6.74
N ASP A 155 -9.35 37.99 7.57
CA ASP A 155 -8.86 38.59 8.79
C ASP A 155 -8.41 37.51 9.80
N GLU A 156 -7.27 37.70 10.42
CA GLU A 156 -6.73 36.77 11.42
C GLU A 156 -7.72 36.55 12.58
N ALA A 157 -8.50 37.57 12.92
CA ALA A 157 -9.54 37.47 13.96
C ALA A 157 -10.64 36.45 13.61
N ASP A 158 -10.92 36.26 12.32
CA ASP A 158 -11.93 35.30 11.82
C ASP A 158 -11.35 33.90 11.64
N ALA A 159 -10.03 33.76 11.58
CA ALA A 159 -9.33 32.50 11.28
C ALA A 159 -8.89 31.70 12.53
N LYS A 160 -9.56 31.89 13.67
CA LYS A 160 -9.17 31.30 14.95
C LYS A 160 -9.60 29.85 15.15
N ASP A 161 -10.64 29.45 14.46
CA ASP A 161 -11.27 28.15 14.59
C ASP A 161 -11.99 27.71 13.31
N TRP A 162 -12.67 26.59 13.37
CA TRP A 162 -13.41 26.02 12.24
C TRP A 162 -14.63 26.85 11.82
N ASP A 163 -15.11 27.78 12.64
CA ASP A 163 -16.25 28.66 12.32
C ASP A 163 -16.00 29.54 11.09
N LEU A 164 -14.72 29.72 10.73
CA LEU A 164 -14.36 30.36 9.46
C LEU A 164 -15.07 29.73 8.25
N MET A 165 -15.26 28.42 8.25
CA MET A 165 -15.90 27.68 7.14
C MET A 165 -17.37 28.03 6.95
N TRP A 166 -18.02 28.59 7.98
CA TRP A 166 -19.44 29.03 7.97
C TRP A 166 -19.60 30.53 8.02
N ASN A 167 -18.52 31.30 8.01
CA ASN A 167 -18.58 32.76 8.06
C ASN A 167 -19.08 33.31 6.74
N SER A 168 -20.29 33.91 6.76
CA SER A 168 -20.97 34.45 5.58
C SER A 168 -20.18 35.54 4.86
N LYS A 169 -19.24 36.22 5.53
CA LYS A 169 -18.30 37.19 4.96
C LYS A 169 -17.49 36.60 3.78
N TYR A 170 -17.23 35.30 3.84
CA TYR A 170 -16.42 34.55 2.87
C TYR A 170 -17.26 33.62 1.98
N SER A 171 -18.57 33.80 1.95
CA SER A 171 -19.47 33.01 1.12
C SER A 171 -19.05 32.98 -0.35
N GLY A 172 -19.08 31.81 -0.97
CA GLY A 172 -18.66 31.59 -2.36
C GLY A 172 -17.13 31.57 -2.58
N ARG A 173 -16.33 31.63 -1.51
CA ARG A 173 -14.85 31.57 -1.55
C ARG A 173 -14.25 30.41 -0.80
N ILE A 174 -15.09 29.48 -0.33
CA ILE A 174 -14.68 28.32 0.44
C ILE A 174 -14.60 27.13 -0.49
N VAL A 175 -13.52 26.39 -0.41
CA VAL A 175 -13.29 25.14 -1.14
C VAL A 175 -13.05 24.04 -0.13
N GLN A 176 -13.72 22.91 -0.31
CA GLN A 176 -13.52 21.70 0.50
C GLN A 176 -13.65 20.46 -0.37
N PHE A 177 -13.21 19.34 0.13
CA PHE A 177 -13.43 18.05 -0.51
C PHE A 177 -14.92 17.73 -0.61
N ASN A 178 -15.33 17.19 -1.74
CA ASN A 178 -16.69 16.65 -1.91
C ASN A 178 -16.76 15.21 -1.37
N ASN A 179 -16.39 15.05 -0.14
CA ASN A 179 -16.44 13.79 0.60
C ASN A 179 -16.96 14.07 2.01
N SER A 180 -17.87 13.24 2.50
CA SER A 180 -18.50 13.43 3.81
C SER A 180 -17.68 12.86 4.98
N ARG A 181 -16.53 12.25 4.73
CA ARG A 181 -15.74 11.53 5.74
C ARG A 181 -14.26 11.90 5.79
N ASP A 182 -13.72 12.50 4.73
CA ASP A 182 -12.35 13.01 4.69
C ASP A 182 -12.31 14.50 4.91
#